data_b8aeffb3f46a41f99ae331d949c4291e
#
_entry.id   b8aeffb3f46a41f99ae331d949c4291e
#
_cell.length_a   1.000
_cell.length_b   1.000
_cell.length_c   1.000
_cell.angle_alpha   90.00
_cell.angle_beta   90.00
_cell.angle_gamma   90.00
#
_symmetry.space_group_name_H-M   'P 1'
#
loop_
_entity.id
_entity.type
_entity.pdbx_description
1 polymer ?
#
loop_
_entity_poly.entity_id
_entity_poly.type
_entity_poly.pdbx_seq_one_letter_code
_entity_poly.pdbx_strand_id
1 'polypeptide(L)'
;MVHLNKLIFFLFLSLSIQAKDLSLQCENLKKAEDSHALIIKYQNKQFLFKENIYVFNSHKENQIFGQHRTIFLNSFLEFNEKTYVLIEVNSWIHKITKNEFICKVIN
;
A
#
# COMPACT_ATOMS: atom_id res chain seq x y z
N MET A 1 40.17 -7.17 12.81
CA MET A 1 39.40 -7.98 11.83
C MET A 1 38.04 -8.40 12.34
N VAL A 2 37.90 -8.78 13.60
CA VAL A 2 36.59 -9.18 14.16
C VAL A 2 35.56 -8.03 14.10
N HIS A 3 36.02 -6.80 14.25
CA HIS A 3 35.14 -5.62 14.22
C HIS A 3 34.55 -5.35 12.85
N LEU A 4 35.30 -5.66 11.79
CA LEU A 4 34.83 -5.45 10.42
C LEU A 4 33.65 -6.37 10.07
N ASN A 5 33.71 -7.62 10.50
CA ASN A 5 32.64 -8.60 10.28
C ASN A 5 31.34 -8.21 11.00
N LYS A 6 31.45 -7.65 12.20
CA LYS A 6 30.29 -7.18 12.95
C LYS A 6 29.62 -6.01 12.27
N LEU A 7 30.36 -5.09 11.67
CA LEU A 7 29.83 -3.96 10.94
C LEU A 7 29.04 -4.40 9.71
N ILE A 8 29.57 -5.34 8.94
CA ILE A 8 28.91 -5.88 7.75
C ILE A 8 27.60 -6.56 8.13
N PHE A 9 27.59 -7.35 9.19
CA PHE A 9 26.41 -8.03 9.71
C PHE A 9 25.31 -7.03 10.10
N PHE A 10 25.66 -5.92 10.72
CA PHE A 10 24.73 -4.87 11.11
C PHE A 10 24.05 -4.21 9.90
N LEU A 11 24.82 -3.93 8.87
CA LEU A 11 24.29 -3.35 7.62
C LEU A 11 23.29 -4.29 6.96
N PHE A 12 23.56 -5.57 6.94
CA PHE A 12 22.64 -6.57 6.37
C PHE A 12 21.31 -6.62 7.11
N LEU A 13 21.34 -6.59 8.44
CA LEU A 13 20.13 -6.60 9.25
C LEU A 13 19.27 -5.36 9.01
N SER A 14 19.88 -4.19 8.91
CA SER A 14 19.17 -2.94 8.64
C SER A 14 18.47 -2.96 7.29
N LEU A 15 19.12 -3.45 6.25
CA LEU A 15 18.54 -3.57 4.92
C LEU A 15 17.37 -4.56 4.90
N SER A 16 17.48 -5.67 5.60
CA SER A 16 16.41 -6.67 5.68
C SER A 16 15.15 -6.11 6.34
N ILE A 17 15.30 -5.30 7.39
CA ILE A 17 14.18 -4.69 8.10
C ILE A 17 13.43 -3.70 7.21
N GLN A 18 14.13 -2.95 6.36
CA GLN A 18 13.55 -1.92 5.51
C GLN A 18 12.74 -2.50 4.33
N ALA A 19 12.90 -3.78 4.02
CA ALA A 19 12.26 -4.40 2.86
C ALA A 19 10.96 -5.14 3.19
N LYS A 20 10.45 -4.99 4.42
CA LYS A 20 9.30 -5.76 4.88
C LYS A 20 7.99 -5.23 4.33
N ASP A 21 7.17 -6.14 3.79
CA ASP A 21 5.81 -5.82 3.35
C ASP A 21 4.89 -5.60 4.55
N LEU A 22 3.87 -4.78 4.35
CA LEU A 22 2.84 -4.53 5.35
C LEU A 22 1.51 -5.10 4.85
N SER A 23 0.90 -6.00 5.63
CA SER A 23 -0.38 -6.59 5.30
C SER A 23 -1.46 -6.02 6.21
N LEU A 24 -2.56 -5.60 5.59
CA LEU A 24 -3.68 -4.99 6.29
C LEU A 24 -5.00 -5.57 5.82
N GLN A 25 -6.02 -5.47 6.68
CA GLN A 25 -7.40 -5.74 6.32
C GLN A 25 -8.14 -4.43 6.34
N CYS A 26 -8.79 -4.06 5.24
CA CYS A 26 -9.46 -2.78 5.06
C CYS A 26 -10.96 -2.97 4.93
N GLU A 27 -11.73 -2.28 5.78
CA GLU A 27 -13.19 -2.33 5.77
C GLU A 27 -13.75 -1.02 5.22
N ASN A 28 -14.73 -1.13 4.33
CA ASN A 28 -15.41 0.03 3.78
C ASN A 28 -16.18 0.74 4.89
N LEU A 29 -16.02 2.06 5.01
CA LEU A 29 -16.68 2.84 6.06
C LEU A 29 -18.20 2.83 5.96
N LYS A 30 -18.75 2.69 4.75
CA LYS A 30 -20.19 2.67 4.54
C LYS A 30 -20.79 1.27 4.61
N LYS A 31 -19.97 0.24 4.41
CA LYS A 31 -20.44 -1.13 4.26
C LYS A 31 -19.37 -2.08 4.78
N ALA A 32 -19.48 -2.44 6.06
CA ALA A 32 -18.44 -3.21 6.77
C ALA A 32 -18.15 -4.58 6.14
N GLU A 33 -19.15 -5.21 5.52
CA GLU A 33 -18.96 -6.50 4.85
C GLU A 33 -18.13 -6.38 3.56
N ASP A 34 -17.97 -5.17 3.02
CA ASP A 34 -17.05 -4.91 1.90
C ASP A 34 -15.65 -4.72 2.47
N SER A 35 -14.97 -5.84 2.68
CA SER A 35 -13.68 -5.89 3.34
C SER A 35 -12.65 -6.59 2.45
N HIS A 36 -11.47 -6.01 2.32
CA HIS A 36 -10.43 -6.50 1.41
C HIS A 36 -9.06 -6.43 2.05
N ALA A 37 -8.21 -7.37 1.67
CA ALA A 37 -6.81 -7.32 2.06
C ALA A 37 -6.05 -6.29 1.24
N LEU A 38 -5.17 -5.56 1.89
CA LEU A 38 -4.24 -4.64 1.25
C LEU A 38 -2.83 -5.07 1.63
N ILE A 39 -1.98 -5.24 0.63
CA ILE A 39 -0.55 -5.50 0.87
C ILE A 39 0.23 -4.34 0.31
N ILE A 40 1.04 -3.70 1.15
CA ILE A 40 1.92 -2.62 0.74
C ILE A 40 3.31 -3.20 0.59
N LYS A 41 3.79 -3.26 -0.63
CA LYS A 41 5.14 -3.75 -0.95
C LYS A 41 6.07 -2.55 -1.11
N TYR A 42 6.64 -2.11 -0.01
CA TYR A 42 7.47 -0.91 0.02
C TYR A 42 8.67 -0.99 -0.91
N GLN A 43 9.33 -2.12 -0.92
CA GLN A 43 10.52 -2.31 -1.76
C GLN A 43 10.19 -2.27 -3.24
N ASN A 44 9.07 -2.84 -3.62
CA ASN A 44 8.61 -2.88 -5.01
C ASN A 44 7.84 -1.63 -5.41
N LYS A 45 7.51 -0.78 -4.45
CA LYS A 45 6.71 0.42 -4.64
C LYS A 45 5.37 0.10 -5.29
N GLN A 46 4.66 -0.84 -4.68
CA GLN A 46 3.37 -1.33 -5.17
C GLN A 46 2.39 -1.56 -4.02
N PHE A 47 1.10 -1.40 -4.33
CA PHE A 47 0.00 -1.95 -3.54
C PHE A 47 -0.58 -3.16 -4.26
N LEU A 48 -1.01 -4.15 -3.48
CA LEU A 48 -1.90 -5.21 -3.97
C LEU A 48 -3.25 -5.03 -3.30
N PHE A 49 -4.29 -4.78 -4.08
CA PHE A 49 -5.63 -4.53 -3.56
C PHE A 49 -6.67 -5.01 -4.56
N LYS A 50 -7.64 -5.81 -4.10
CA LYS A 50 -8.69 -6.37 -4.96
C LYS A 50 -8.13 -7.06 -6.21
N GLU A 51 -7.06 -7.85 -6.03
CA GLU A 51 -6.39 -8.60 -7.10
C GLU A 51 -5.72 -7.75 -8.18
N ASN A 52 -5.56 -6.45 -7.92
CA ASN A 52 -4.89 -5.54 -8.84
C ASN A 52 -3.59 -5.03 -8.23
N ILE A 53 -2.64 -4.73 -9.11
CA ILE A 53 -1.37 -4.14 -8.73
C ILE A 53 -1.43 -2.64 -9.02
N TYR A 54 -1.20 -1.83 -7.97
CA TYR A 54 -1.11 -0.38 -8.09
C TYR A 54 0.34 0.03 -7.94
N VAL A 55 0.85 0.78 -8.89
CA VAL A 55 2.23 1.30 -8.84
C VAL A 55 2.23 2.63 -8.11
N PHE A 56 3.18 2.84 -7.20
CA PHE A 56 3.29 4.11 -6.49
C PHE A 56 3.60 5.25 -7.45
N ASN A 57 2.80 6.31 -7.40
CA ASN A 57 3.08 7.57 -8.08
C ASN A 57 3.90 8.49 -7.20
N SER A 58 3.64 8.46 -5.90
CA SER A 58 4.37 9.27 -4.93
C SER A 58 4.25 8.66 -3.54
N HIS A 59 5.24 8.94 -2.70
CA HIS A 59 5.23 8.58 -1.29
C HIS A 59 5.88 9.73 -0.53
N LYS A 60 5.06 10.59 0.06
CA LYS A 60 5.52 11.79 0.77
C LYS A 60 4.79 11.93 2.09
N GLU A 61 5.52 12.18 3.17
CA GLU A 61 4.99 12.54 4.49
C GLU A 61 4.08 11.49 5.08
N ASN A 62 3.78 10.49 4.90
CA ASN A 62 2.81 9.50 5.38
C ASN A 62 1.69 9.28 4.38
N GLN A 63 1.80 9.84 3.17
CA GLN A 63 0.81 9.57 2.13
C GLN A 63 1.45 8.86 0.95
N ILE A 64 0.82 7.77 0.54
CA ILE A 64 1.25 6.99 -0.61
C ILE A 64 0.12 7.00 -1.64
N PHE A 65 0.46 7.44 -2.86
CA PHE A 65 -0.48 7.42 -3.98
C PHE A 65 -0.07 6.35 -4.97
N GLY A 66 -1.02 5.52 -5.37
CA GLY A 66 -0.79 4.46 -6.35
C GLY A 66 -1.83 4.50 -7.45
N GLN A 67 -1.50 3.91 -8.58
CA GLN A 67 -2.36 3.88 -9.75
C GLN A 67 -2.34 2.51 -10.41
N HIS A 68 -3.53 2.09 -10.83
CA HIS A 68 -3.74 0.90 -11.66
C HIS A 68 -4.57 1.33 -12.87
N ARG A 69 -4.07 1.06 -14.08
CA ARG A 69 -4.72 1.49 -15.31
C ARG A 69 -4.97 0.31 -16.23
N THR A 70 -6.19 0.22 -16.74
CA THR A 70 -6.56 -0.65 -17.85
C THR A 70 -7.08 0.23 -19.00
N ILE A 71 -7.55 -0.40 -20.10
CA ILE A 71 -8.04 0.35 -21.26
C ILE A 71 -9.23 1.25 -20.91
N PHE A 72 -10.14 0.76 -20.05
CA PHE A 72 -11.38 1.47 -19.73
C PHE A 72 -11.45 1.97 -18.30
N LEU A 73 -10.55 1.54 -17.43
CA LEU A 73 -10.57 1.85 -16.01
C LEU A 73 -9.26 2.47 -15.58
N ASN A 74 -9.37 3.56 -14.85
CA ASN A 74 -8.23 4.19 -14.20
C ASN A 74 -8.54 4.22 -12.70
N SER A 75 -7.76 3.49 -11.91
CA SER A 75 -7.99 3.37 -10.47
C SER A 75 -6.83 3.98 -9.70
N PHE A 76 -7.16 4.68 -8.62
CA PHE A 76 -6.18 5.30 -7.74
C PHE A 76 -6.39 4.84 -6.31
N LEU A 77 -5.30 4.65 -5.59
CA LEU A 77 -5.32 4.44 -4.15
C LEU A 77 -4.52 5.53 -3.47
N GLU A 78 -5.06 6.04 -2.38
CA GLU A 78 -4.37 6.94 -1.48
C GLU A 78 -4.38 6.33 -0.09
N PHE A 79 -3.22 6.00 0.44
CA PHE A 79 -3.10 5.40 1.76
C PHE A 79 -2.39 6.35 2.70
N ASN A 80 -3.02 6.60 3.85
CA ASN A 80 -2.42 7.41 4.91
C ASN A 80 -1.79 6.48 5.94
N GLU A 81 -0.46 6.51 6.03
CA GLU A 81 0.29 5.64 6.94
C GLU A 81 0.12 6.00 8.42
N LYS A 82 -0.44 7.17 8.70
CA LYS A 82 -0.64 7.65 10.06
C LYS A 82 -2.03 7.28 10.59
N THR A 83 -3.05 7.42 9.77
CA THR A 83 -4.44 7.15 10.15
C THR A 83 -4.94 5.78 9.70
N TYR A 84 -4.22 5.14 8.76
CA TYR A 84 -4.60 3.87 8.13
C TYR A 84 -5.91 3.94 7.35
N VAL A 85 -6.21 5.13 6.83
CA VAL A 85 -7.34 5.32 5.92
C VAL A 85 -6.87 5.11 4.49
N LEU A 86 -7.63 4.30 3.76
CA LEU A 86 -7.40 4.04 2.35
C LEU A 86 -8.55 4.64 1.54
N ILE A 87 -8.22 5.42 0.53
CA ILE A 87 -9.22 5.98 -0.38
C ILE A 87 -9.00 5.34 -1.74
N GLU A 88 -10.06 4.76 -2.28
CA GLU A 88 -10.06 4.16 -3.62
C GLU A 88 -10.92 5.02 -4.54
N VAL A 89 -10.35 5.46 -5.66
CA VAL A 89 -11.08 6.19 -6.68
C VAL A 89 -11.02 5.40 -7.97
N ASN A 90 -12.17 5.04 -8.52
CA ASN A 90 -12.27 4.33 -9.79
C ASN A 90 -12.90 5.25 -10.83
N SER A 91 -12.21 5.47 -11.93
CA SER A 91 -12.69 6.32 -13.02
C SER A 91 -12.94 5.46 -14.26
N TRP A 92 -14.21 5.31 -14.59
CA TRP A 92 -14.68 4.71 -15.84
C TRP A 92 -14.97 5.83 -16.85
N ILE A 93 -15.29 5.45 -18.09
CA ILE A 93 -15.52 6.42 -19.17
C ILE A 93 -16.50 7.54 -18.79
N HIS A 94 -17.59 7.21 -18.08
CA HIS A 94 -18.63 8.18 -17.71
C HIS A 94 -18.92 8.23 -16.22
N LYS A 95 -18.13 7.55 -15.39
CA LYS A 95 -18.47 7.44 -13.97
C LYS A 95 -17.22 7.42 -13.11
N ILE A 96 -17.26 8.19 -12.04
CA ILE A 96 -16.22 8.18 -11.00
C ILE A 96 -16.86 7.69 -9.72
N THR A 97 -16.26 6.68 -9.11
CA THR A 97 -16.69 6.18 -7.79
C THR A 97 -15.56 6.33 -6.80
N LYS A 98 -15.93 6.62 -5.54
CA LYS A 98 -14.99 6.80 -4.45
C LYS A 98 -15.41 5.95 -3.27
N ASN A 99 -14.47 5.17 -2.74
CA ASN A 99 -14.69 4.37 -1.53
C ASN A 99 -13.62 4.70 -0.50
N GLU A 100 -14.03 4.78 0.75
CA GLU A 100 -13.11 4.98 1.86
C GLU A 100 -13.11 3.74 2.74
N PHE A 101 -11.92 3.31 3.12
CA PHE A 101 -11.71 2.14 3.96
C PHE A 101 -10.88 2.51 5.18
N ILE A 102 -11.15 1.83 6.27
CA ILE A 102 -10.29 1.88 7.45
C ILE A 102 -9.54 0.56 7.56
N CYS A 103 -8.24 0.61 7.74
CA CYS A 103 -7.39 -0.56 7.66
C CYS A 103 -6.75 -0.89 9.00
N LYS A 104 -6.57 -2.20 9.25
CA LYS A 104 -5.89 -2.72 10.44
C LYS A 104 -4.76 -3.64 10.01
N VAL A 105 -3.63 -3.54 10.69
CA VAL A 105 -2.47 -4.40 10.42
C VAL A 105 -2.78 -5.82 10.87
N ILE A 106 -2.49 -6.80 10.00
CA ILE A 106 -2.74 -8.22 10.24
C ILE A 106 -1.49 -9.10 10.23
N ASN A 107 -0.32 -8.54 9.90
CA ASN A 107 0.92 -9.34 9.94
C ASN A 107 1.85 -9.03 11.10
#